data_a06a4a18402aef228511beaf7bf1c45a
#
_entry.id   a06a4a18402aef228511beaf7bf1c45a
#
_cell.length_a   1.000
_cell.length_b   1.000
_cell.length_c   1.000
_cell.angle_alpha   90.00
_cell.angle_beta   90.00
_cell.angle_gamma   90.00
#
_symmetry.space_group_name_H-M   'P 1'
#
loop_
_entity.id
_entity.type
_entity.pdbx_description
1 polymer ?
#
loop_
_entity_poly.entity_id
_entity_poly.type
_entity_poly.pdbx_seq_one_letter_code
_entity_poly.pdbx_strand_id
1 'polypeptide(L)'
;ASKSSSSTSSSTTESADAASSSTTNTSGTANVDQRYAALKQATFRQLGNPKWPSAYQVDQTQYLNIFTTGDSQNYSIFFSPGSHALAYNDATLQNVNAELAIQKKTYGNNAQAQAQIGAAQSTQGLPQVAIGDGIYVASQGAAGSSYLTWNEGRWTVTVKASAVNGEDPLPLAKEAVTWFANNALPAPETHGTVDLAVTAANTRQNQITWTEGNAVYQISGLDPMKTIQEGTATR
;
A
#
# COMPACT_ATOMS: atom_id res chain seq x y z
N ALA A 1 34.34 -26.48 77.20
CA ALA A 1 33.88 -25.23 77.81
C ALA A 1 33.11 -24.41 76.77
N SER A 2 31.80 -24.43 76.88
CA SER A 2 30.94 -23.30 77.21
C SER A 2 31.05 -22.11 76.24
N LYS A 3 30.07 -21.56 75.61
CA LYS A 3 28.72 -21.20 76.00
C LYS A 3 27.90 -20.76 74.79
N SER A 4 26.65 -21.15 74.77
CA SER A 4 25.47 -20.50 74.25
C SER A 4 25.43 -18.99 74.20
N SER A 5 24.81 -18.40 73.23
CA SER A 5 23.77 -17.39 73.48
C SER A 5 22.89 -17.20 72.21
N SER A 6 21.64 -17.37 72.41
CA SER A 6 20.49 -17.08 71.55
C SER A 6 20.15 -15.58 71.54
N SER A 7 19.60 -15.08 70.44
CA SER A 7 18.54 -14.04 70.41
C SER A 7 17.98 -13.94 69.01
N THR A 8 16.81 -14.42 68.77
CA THR A 8 15.51 -13.76 68.69
C THR A 8 15.34 -12.77 67.50
N SER A 9 14.58 -13.30 66.51
CA SER A 9 13.50 -12.72 65.69
C SER A 9 13.37 -11.22 65.53
N SER A 10 13.19 -10.83 64.27
CA SER A 10 12.09 -9.94 63.88
C SER A 10 11.78 -10.16 62.41
N SER A 11 10.59 -10.60 62.18
CA SER A 11 9.93 -10.66 60.86
C SER A 11 9.59 -9.25 60.38
N THR A 12 10.00 -8.92 59.17
CA THR A 12 9.39 -7.82 58.44
C THR A 12 8.95 -8.34 57.06
N THR A 13 7.65 -8.47 56.93
CA THR A 13 6.94 -8.74 55.71
C THR A 13 7.07 -7.51 54.82
N GLU A 14 7.79 -7.60 53.73
CA GLU A 14 7.79 -6.60 52.68
C GLU A 14 7.05 -7.17 51.49
N SER A 15 5.92 -6.53 51.20
CA SER A 15 5.03 -6.84 50.09
C SER A 15 5.78 -6.54 48.81
N ALA A 16 6.06 -7.57 48.02
CA ALA A 16 6.54 -7.38 46.63
C ALA A 16 5.37 -6.95 45.77
N ASP A 17 5.41 -5.71 45.40
CA ASP A 17 4.55 -5.09 44.38
C ASP A 17 4.85 -5.73 43.03
N ALA A 18 3.85 -6.40 42.47
CA ALA A 18 3.93 -7.04 41.16
C ALA A 18 3.87 -5.95 40.09
N ALA A 19 5.01 -5.44 39.68
CA ALA A 19 5.14 -4.68 38.46
C ALA A 19 4.87 -5.62 37.27
N SER A 20 3.62 -5.59 36.78
CA SER A 20 3.23 -6.20 35.51
C SER A 20 3.97 -5.51 34.39
N SER A 21 5.04 -6.12 33.91
CA SER A 21 5.82 -5.62 32.78
C SER A 21 5.06 -5.87 31.48
N SER A 22 4.54 -4.80 30.91
CA SER A 22 4.02 -4.71 29.53
C SER A 22 5.16 -4.74 28.51
N THR A 23 5.97 -5.80 28.46
CA THR A 23 7.15 -5.91 27.59
C THR A 23 6.91 -6.75 26.33
N THR A 24 5.70 -7.26 26.09
CA THR A 24 5.45 -8.18 24.98
C THR A 24 5.15 -7.51 23.64
N ASN A 25 4.74 -6.25 23.60
CA ASN A 25 4.40 -5.58 22.33
C ASN A 25 5.61 -4.91 21.63
N THR A 26 6.62 -4.50 22.36
CA THR A 26 7.79 -3.81 21.80
C THR A 26 8.71 -4.75 21.00
N SER A 27 8.84 -6.00 21.40
CA SER A 27 9.66 -7.00 20.68
C SER A 27 9.06 -7.41 19.33
N GLY A 28 7.72 -7.50 19.21
CA GLY A 28 7.05 -7.87 17.96
C GLY A 28 7.20 -6.76 16.91
N THR A 29 6.95 -5.53 17.28
CA THR A 29 7.03 -4.37 16.37
C THR A 29 8.48 -4.15 15.90
N ALA A 30 9.46 -4.20 16.80
CA ALA A 30 10.88 -4.08 16.44
C ALA A 30 11.33 -5.15 15.44
N ASN A 31 10.81 -6.37 15.53
CA ASN A 31 11.10 -7.46 14.58
C ASN A 31 10.48 -7.21 13.19
N VAL A 32 9.25 -6.68 13.13
CA VAL A 32 8.58 -6.32 11.87
C VAL A 32 9.34 -5.20 11.16
N ASP A 33 9.70 -4.13 11.88
CA ASP A 33 10.44 -2.99 11.32
C ASP A 33 11.83 -3.42 10.82
N GLN A 34 12.52 -4.27 11.57
CA GLN A 34 13.83 -4.81 11.19
C GLN A 34 13.72 -5.66 9.92
N ARG A 35 12.68 -6.50 9.80
CA ARG A 35 12.42 -7.29 8.61
C ARG A 35 12.12 -6.40 7.40
N TYR A 36 11.27 -5.39 7.57
CA TYR A 36 10.96 -4.44 6.50
C TYR A 36 12.21 -3.71 6.00
N ALA A 37 13.05 -3.24 6.92
CA ALA A 37 14.32 -2.59 6.58
C ALA A 37 15.28 -3.53 5.84
N ALA A 38 15.37 -4.80 6.24
CA ALA A 38 16.21 -5.80 5.59
C ALA A 38 15.73 -6.11 4.16
N LEU A 39 14.41 -6.26 3.95
CA LEU A 39 13.81 -6.47 2.63
C LEU A 39 14.03 -5.26 1.72
N LYS A 40 13.84 -4.04 2.23
CA LYS A 40 14.16 -2.79 1.53
C LYS A 40 15.61 -2.77 1.08
N GLN A 41 16.55 -3.02 1.98
CA GLN A 41 17.98 -3.02 1.68
C GLN A 41 18.34 -4.05 0.60
N ALA A 42 17.77 -5.26 0.65
CA ALA A 42 17.99 -6.29 -0.35
C ALA A 42 17.47 -5.86 -1.73
N THR A 43 16.25 -5.28 -1.78
CA THR A 43 15.64 -4.75 -3.01
C THR A 43 16.47 -3.62 -3.61
N PHE A 44 16.94 -2.67 -2.77
CA PHE A 44 17.75 -1.54 -3.24
C PHE A 44 19.12 -1.98 -3.76
N ARG A 45 19.73 -3.01 -3.17
CA ARG A 45 20.99 -3.58 -3.71
C ARG A 45 20.80 -4.19 -5.09
N GLN A 46 19.66 -4.80 -5.38
CA GLN A 46 19.39 -5.43 -6.67
C GLN A 46 18.94 -4.43 -7.74
N LEU A 47 18.05 -3.50 -7.38
CA LEU A 47 17.35 -2.62 -8.32
C LEU A 47 17.87 -1.17 -8.33
N GLY A 48 18.87 -0.85 -7.52
CA GLY A 48 19.38 0.51 -7.36
C GLY A 48 18.52 1.34 -6.41
N ASN A 49 17.82 2.35 -6.92
CA ASN A 49 16.91 3.20 -6.13
C ASN A 49 15.46 3.07 -6.64
N PRO A 50 14.80 1.94 -6.38
CA PRO A 50 13.41 1.74 -6.82
C PRO A 50 12.44 2.57 -5.98
N LYS A 51 11.24 2.81 -6.53
CA LYS A 51 10.12 3.32 -5.75
C LYS A 51 9.77 2.32 -4.64
N TRP A 52 9.57 2.85 -3.43
CA TRP A 52 9.34 2.02 -2.25
C TRP A 52 8.40 2.72 -1.27
N PRO A 53 7.40 2.04 -0.69
CA PRO A 53 6.55 2.65 0.33
C PRO A 53 7.34 2.91 1.62
N SER A 54 7.04 3.99 2.31
CA SER A 54 7.70 4.35 3.58
C SER A 54 7.42 3.33 4.70
N ALA A 55 6.26 2.68 4.64
CA ALA A 55 5.84 1.57 5.50
C ALA A 55 4.94 0.64 4.69
N TYR A 56 4.79 -0.60 5.08
CA TYR A 56 3.86 -1.56 4.52
C TYR A 56 3.16 -2.32 5.65
N GLN A 57 1.85 -2.17 5.72
CA GLN A 57 1.07 -2.82 6.78
C GLN A 57 0.75 -4.27 6.41
N VAL A 58 1.03 -5.17 7.32
CA VAL A 58 0.61 -6.58 7.25
C VAL A 58 -0.17 -6.95 8.50
N ASP A 59 -1.03 -7.96 8.41
CA ASP A 59 -1.72 -8.47 9.59
C ASP A 59 -0.73 -9.02 10.62
N GLN A 60 -1.08 -8.94 11.90
CA GLN A 60 -0.19 -9.33 13.01
C GLN A 60 0.29 -10.78 12.94
N THR A 61 -0.45 -11.65 12.23
CA THR A 61 -0.12 -13.07 12.04
C THR A 61 0.63 -13.35 10.74
N GLN A 62 0.95 -12.31 9.98
CA GLN A 62 1.59 -12.41 8.68
C GLN A 62 2.99 -11.79 8.68
N TYR A 63 3.79 -12.25 7.73
CA TYR A 63 5.11 -11.72 7.41
C TYR A 63 5.10 -11.16 5.99
N LEU A 64 5.62 -9.96 5.83
CA LEU A 64 5.86 -9.45 4.48
C LEU A 64 6.94 -10.28 3.79
N ASN A 65 6.67 -10.72 2.57
CA ASN A 65 7.62 -11.38 1.69
C ASN A 65 7.74 -10.57 0.40
N ILE A 66 8.94 -10.51 -0.16
CA ILE A 66 9.25 -9.73 -1.37
C ILE A 66 9.88 -10.64 -2.42
N PHE A 67 9.33 -10.54 -3.62
CA PHE A 67 9.90 -11.10 -4.84
C PHE A 67 10.12 -9.97 -5.84
N THR A 68 11.27 -9.97 -6.51
CA THR A 68 11.60 -8.92 -7.49
C THR A 68 12.11 -9.54 -8.78
N THR A 69 11.83 -8.84 -9.88
CA THR A 69 12.39 -9.17 -11.20
C THR A 69 12.94 -7.92 -11.85
N GLY A 70 13.87 -8.09 -12.79
CA GLY A 70 14.42 -7.01 -13.59
C GLY A 70 15.63 -6.31 -12.97
N ASP A 71 15.84 -5.07 -13.37
CA ASP A 71 17.00 -4.24 -13.04
C ASP A 71 16.59 -2.79 -12.71
N SER A 72 17.55 -1.88 -12.61
CA SER A 72 17.27 -0.47 -12.28
C SER A 72 16.44 0.28 -13.34
N GLN A 73 16.39 -0.22 -14.58
CA GLN A 73 15.65 0.40 -15.68
C GLN A 73 14.22 -0.16 -15.80
N ASN A 74 14.08 -1.47 -15.64
CA ASN A 74 12.81 -2.15 -15.77
C ASN A 74 12.68 -3.18 -14.66
N TYR A 75 11.75 -2.98 -13.72
CA TYR A 75 11.58 -3.89 -12.59
C TYR A 75 10.13 -4.12 -12.22
N SER A 76 9.92 -5.20 -11.49
CA SER A 76 8.71 -5.45 -10.72
C SER A 76 9.09 -5.87 -9.29
N ILE A 77 8.42 -5.30 -8.31
CA ILE A 77 8.53 -5.64 -6.90
C ILE A 77 7.17 -6.14 -6.46
N PHE A 78 7.09 -7.38 -5.99
CA PHE A 78 5.87 -8.03 -5.54
C PHE A 78 5.87 -8.14 -4.02
N PHE A 79 4.82 -7.62 -3.41
CA PHE A 79 4.58 -7.62 -1.96
C PHE A 79 3.57 -8.72 -1.65
N SER A 80 4.00 -9.74 -0.93
CA SER A 80 3.23 -10.96 -0.66
C SER A 80 3.22 -11.27 0.84
N PRO A 81 2.26 -10.72 1.61
CA PRO A 81 2.05 -11.16 2.99
C PRO A 81 1.75 -12.66 3.05
N GLY A 82 2.28 -13.33 4.06
CA GLY A 82 2.08 -14.77 4.23
C GLY A 82 2.35 -15.23 5.65
N SER A 83 1.94 -16.48 5.97
CA SER A 83 2.05 -17.06 7.32
C SER A 83 3.49 -17.35 7.76
N HIS A 84 4.45 -17.32 6.85
CA HIS A 84 5.85 -17.61 7.11
C HIS A 84 6.76 -16.50 6.56
N ALA A 85 7.83 -16.21 7.30
CA ALA A 85 8.89 -15.33 6.83
C ALA A 85 9.81 -16.10 5.87
N LEU A 86 9.72 -15.78 4.60
CA LEU A 86 10.56 -16.37 3.54
C LEU A 86 11.80 -15.49 3.29
N ALA A 87 12.83 -16.07 2.68
CA ALA A 87 13.99 -15.32 2.22
C ALA A 87 13.58 -14.32 1.11
N TYR A 88 14.36 -13.25 0.96
CA TYR A 88 14.21 -12.35 -0.17
C TYR A 88 14.41 -13.11 -1.49
N ASN A 89 13.48 -12.93 -2.43
CA ASN A 89 13.45 -13.66 -3.72
C ASN A 89 13.37 -15.19 -3.58
N ASP A 90 12.73 -15.68 -2.51
CA ASP A 90 12.45 -17.12 -2.41
C ASP A 90 11.66 -17.58 -3.65
N ALA A 91 12.11 -18.68 -4.27
CA ALA A 91 11.54 -19.17 -5.52
C ALA A 91 10.04 -19.53 -5.42
N THR A 92 9.56 -19.88 -4.23
CA THR A 92 8.15 -20.18 -4.00
C THR A 92 7.25 -18.98 -4.20
N LEU A 93 7.78 -17.76 -4.04
CA LEU A 93 7.04 -16.52 -4.24
C LEU A 93 6.72 -16.21 -5.70
N GLN A 94 7.41 -16.85 -6.64
CA GLN A 94 7.25 -16.61 -8.08
C GLN A 94 5.82 -16.87 -8.57
N ASN A 95 5.13 -17.83 -7.95
CA ASN A 95 3.77 -18.23 -8.31
C ASN A 95 2.71 -17.74 -7.31
N VAL A 96 3.10 -16.93 -6.34
CA VAL A 96 2.16 -16.34 -5.38
C VAL A 96 1.45 -15.15 -6.03
N ASN A 97 0.12 -15.09 -5.85
CA ASN A 97 -0.63 -13.90 -6.24
C ASN A 97 -0.35 -12.77 -5.23
N ALA A 98 0.63 -11.94 -5.54
CA ALA A 98 1.02 -10.86 -4.66
C ALA A 98 -0.13 -9.87 -4.40
N GLU A 99 -0.23 -9.40 -3.17
CA GLU A 99 -1.24 -8.42 -2.77
C GLU A 99 -1.06 -7.07 -3.48
N LEU A 100 0.19 -6.67 -3.68
CA LEU A 100 0.56 -5.43 -4.34
C LEU A 100 1.81 -5.65 -5.21
N ALA A 101 1.91 -4.91 -6.31
CA ALA A 101 3.13 -4.82 -7.09
C ALA A 101 3.46 -3.36 -7.42
N ILE A 102 4.77 -3.04 -7.40
CA ILE A 102 5.32 -1.78 -7.89
C ILE A 102 6.19 -2.10 -9.10
N GLN A 103 5.91 -1.43 -10.22
CA GLN A 103 6.60 -1.67 -11.48
C GLN A 103 7.18 -0.37 -12.04
N LYS A 104 8.32 -0.48 -12.70
CA LYS A 104 8.93 0.56 -13.52
C LYS A 104 9.20 0.00 -14.91
N LYS A 105 8.87 0.80 -15.92
CA LYS A 105 9.23 0.52 -17.31
C LYS A 105 9.80 1.78 -17.95
N THR A 106 11.02 1.69 -18.46
CA THR A 106 11.72 2.79 -19.14
C THR A 106 11.50 2.71 -20.64
N TYR A 107 11.24 3.84 -21.26
CA TYR A 107 11.00 4.01 -22.68
C TYR A 107 12.14 4.80 -23.33
N GLY A 108 12.16 4.87 -24.65
CA GLY A 108 13.19 5.58 -25.39
C GLY A 108 13.22 7.09 -25.15
N ASN A 109 12.07 7.70 -24.82
CA ASN A 109 11.93 9.13 -24.48
C ASN A 109 10.65 9.40 -23.68
N ASN A 110 10.53 10.64 -23.18
CA ASN A 110 9.39 11.08 -22.36
C ASN A 110 8.05 10.99 -23.13
N ALA A 111 8.02 11.31 -24.41
CA ALA A 111 6.79 11.25 -25.19
C ALA A 111 6.25 9.81 -25.31
N GLN A 112 7.14 8.83 -25.48
CA GLN A 112 6.76 7.42 -25.48
C GLN A 112 6.25 6.95 -24.13
N ALA A 113 6.85 7.39 -23.02
CA ALA A 113 6.36 7.10 -21.68
C ALA A 113 4.99 7.73 -21.45
N GLN A 114 4.81 9.01 -21.79
CA GLN A 114 3.54 9.72 -21.67
C GLN A 114 2.41 9.05 -22.47
N ALA A 115 2.70 8.51 -23.63
CA ALA A 115 1.73 7.81 -24.47
C ALA A 115 1.19 6.51 -23.82
N GLN A 116 1.83 6.01 -22.77
CA GLN A 116 1.36 4.82 -22.02
C GLN A 116 0.30 5.15 -20.97
N ILE A 117 0.18 6.43 -20.58
CA ILE A 117 -0.83 6.89 -19.65
C ILE A 117 -2.06 7.28 -20.45
N GLY A 118 -3.23 6.78 -20.07
CA GLY A 118 -4.49 7.19 -20.68
C GLY A 118 -4.62 8.72 -20.66
N ALA A 119 -5.30 9.28 -21.67
CA ALA A 119 -5.57 10.71 -21.70
C ALA A 119 -6.32 11.14 -20.45
N ALA A 120 -5.99 12.33 -19.92
CA ALA A 120 -6.76 12.94 -18.86
C ALA A 120 -8.23 13.02 -19.29
N GLN A 121 -9.12 12.39 -18.52
CA GLN A 121 -10.54 12.36 -18.89
C GLN A 121 -11.19 13.72 -18.59
N SER A 122 -11.88 14.27 -19.56
CA SER A 122 -12.73 15.43 -19.35
C SER A 122 -14.01 15.01 -18.63
N THR A 123 -14.28 15.63 -17.49
CA THR A 123 -15.54 15.44 -16.75
C THR A 123 -16.59 16.49 -17.14
N GLN A 124 -16.25 17.38 -18.08
CA GLN A 124 -17.12 18.46 -18.51
C GLN A 124 -18.37 17.93 -19.23
N GLY A 125 -19.54 18.41 -18.81
CA GLY A 125 -20.82 18.02 -19.39
C GLY A 125 -21.38 16.67 -18.92
N LEU A 126 -20.67 15.95 -18.04
CA LEU A 126 -21.18 14.73 -17.45
C LEU A 126 -22.09 15.04 -16.23
N PRO A 127 -23.09 14.17 -15.96
CA PRO A 127 -23.85 14.26 -14.71
C PRO A 127 -22.92 14.25 -13.50
N GLN A 128 -23.26 15.05 -12.49
CA GLN A 128 -22.45 15.19 -11.27
C GLN A 128 -23.18 14.56 -10.09
N VAL A 129 -22.43 13.85 -9.26
CA VAL A 129 -22.89 13.27 -7.98
C VAL A 129 -22.12 13.91 -6.85
N ALA A 130 -22.82 14.38 -5.81
CA ALA A 130 -22.21 14.89 -4.59
C ALA A 130 -21.68 13.74 -3.75
N ILE A 131 -20.41 13.82 -3.33
CA ILE A 131 -19.78 12.79 -2.49
C ILE A 131 -19.45 13.28 -1.07
N GLY A 132 -19.81 14.50 -0.73
CA GLY A 132 -19.60 15.14 0.57
C GLY A 132 -18.77 16.42 0.47
N ASP A 133 -18.81 17.25 1.49
CA ASP A 133 -17.97 18.46 1.66
C ASP A 133 -17.92 19.42 0.45
N GLY A 134 -19.01 19.45 -0.34
CA GLY A 134 -19.08 20.27 -1.56
C GLY A 134 -18.31 19.68 -2.75
N ILE A 135 -17.82 18.45 -2.66
CA ILE A 135 -17.12 17.76 -3.74
C ILE A 135 -18.13 17.06 -4.64
N TYR A 136 -18.00 17.31 -5.94
CA TYR A 136 -18.81 16.69 -6.98
C TYR A 136 -17.94 15.87 -7.92
N VAL A 137 -18.38 14.66 -8.25
CA VAL A 137 -17.70 13.76 -9.16
C VAL A 137 -18.58 13.47 -10.37
N ALA A 138 -17.96 13.31 -11.54
CA ALA A 138 -18.68 12.94 -12.75
C ALA A 138 -19.15 11.49 -12.68
N SER A 139 -20.39 11.25 -13.08
CA SER A 139 -21.01 9.92 -13.13
C SER A 139 -21.26 9.48 -14.55
N GLN A 140 -20.84 8.27 -14.90
CA GLN A 140 -21.07 7.65 -16.19
C GLN A 140 -21.53 6.19 -16.04
N GLY A 141 -22.41 5.74 -16.94
CA GLY A 141 -22.74 4.33 -17.11
C GLY A 141 -22.29 3.86 -18.48
N ALA A 142 -21.60 2.73 -18.56
CA ALA A 142 -21.21 2.11 -19.82
C ALA A 142 -21.03 0.60 -19.69
N ALA A 143 -21.55 -0.16 -20.66
CA ALA A 143 -21.33 -1.60 -20.82
C ALA A 143 -21.51 -2.41 -19.51
N GLY A 144 -22.60 -2.17 -18.76
CA GLY A 144 -22.90 -2.89 -17.52
C GLY A 144 -22.05 -2.49 -16.31
N SER A 145 -21.34 -1.36 -16.41
CA SER A 145 -20.58 -0.76 -15.33
C SER A 145 -21.01 0.67 -15.07
N SER A 146 -20.86 1.12 -13.82
CA SER A 146 -20.96 2.52 -13.42
C SER A 146 -19.58 3.04 -13.04
N TYR A 147 -19.33 4.32 -13.32
CA TYR A 147 -18.06 4.97 -13.07
C TYR A 147 -18.30 6.30 -12.36
N LEU A 148 -17.47 6.58 -11.35
CA LEU A 148 -17.32 7.90 -10.77
C LEU A 148 -15.91 8.39 -11.06
N THR A 149 -15.78 9.61 -11.62
CA THR A 149 -14.49 10.17 -12.03
C THR A 149 -14.35 11.59 -11.52
N TRP A 150 -13.16 11.91 -10.98
CA TRP A 150 -12.79 13.27 -10.57
C TRP A 150 -11.29 13.52 -10.77
N ASN A 151 -10.90 14.77 -10.65
CA ASN A 151 -9.49 15.15 -10.68
C ASN A 151 -9.02 15.50 -9.27
N GLU A 152 -7.89 14.90 -8.87
CA GLU A 152 -7.16 15.20 -7.64
C GLU A 152 -5.81 15.80 -8.03
N GLY A 153 -5.76 17.13 -8.15
CA GLY A 153 -4.61 17.84 -8.73
C GLY A 153 -4.34 17.40 -10.17
N ARG A 154 -3.18 16.81 -10.42
CA ARG A 154 -2.79 16.25 -11.73
C ARG A 154 -3.15 14.78 -11.91
N TRP A 155 -3.92 14.21 -11.01
CA TRP A 155 -4.42 12.84 -11.07
C TRP A 155 -5.87 12.81 -11.54
N THR A 156 -6.17 11.90 -12.45
CA THR A 156 -7.55 11.49 -12.75
C THR A 156 -7.85 10.23 -11.96
N VAL A 157 -8.83 10.29 -11.07
CA VAL A 157 -9.26 9.15 -10.26
C VAL A 157 -10.59 8.63 -10.80
N THR A 158 -10.67 7.33 -11.04
CA THR A 158 -11.86 6.64 -11.52
C THR A 158 -12.18 5.47 -10.60
N VAL A 159 -13.42 5.41 -10.13
CA VAL A 159 -13.97 4.26 -9.40
C VAL A 159 -14.98 3.56 -10.27
N LYS A 160 -14.75 2.28 -10.55
CA LYS A 160 -15.62 1.41 -11.34
C LYS A 160 -16.40 0.46 -10.44
N ALA A 161 -17.67 0.28 -10.72
CA ALA A 161 -18.53 -0.72 -10.11
C ALA A 161 -19.32 -1.49 -11.15
N SER A 162 -19.66 -2.75 -10.90
CA SER A 162 -20.51 -3.57 -11.78
C SER A 162 -21.98 -3.24 -11.54
N ALA A 163 -22.60 -2.57 -12.51
CA ALA A 163 -24.04 -2.34 -12.48
C ALA A 163 -24.84 -3.64 -12.59
N VAL A 164 -24.29 -4.66 -13.26
CA VAL A 164 -24.92 -5.99 -13.39
C VAL A 164 -25.01 -6.69 -12.02
N ASN A 165 -24.00 -6.51 -11.17
CA ASN A 165 -23.98 -7.07 -9.81
C ASN A 165 -24.69 -6.17 -8.78
N GLY A 166 -25.25 -5.02 -9.21
CA GLY A 166 -25.87 -4.05 -8.29
C GLY A 166 -24.88 -3.34 -7.37
N GLU A 167 -23.63 -3.24 -7.75
CA GLU A 167 -22.59 -2.57 -6.96
C GLU A 167 -22.72 -1.05 -7.07
N ASP A 168 -22.39 -0.36 -5.97
CA ASP A 168 -22.37 1.10 -5.86
C ASP A 168 -20.94 1.63 -5.75
N PRO A 169 -20.46 2.49 -6.67
CA PRO A 169 -19.12 3.07 -6.60
C PRO A 169 -18.99 4.19 -5.54
N LEU A 170 -20.12 4.71 -5.03
CA LEU A 170 -20.14 5.90 -4.18
C LEU A 170 -19.42 5.71 -2.83
N PRO A 171 -19.58 4.61 -2.08
CA PRO A 171 -18.86 4.40 -0.83
C PRO A 171 -17.34 4.44 -1.00
N LEU A 172 -16.80 3.72 -1.99
CA LEU A 172 -15.37 3.68 -2.28
C LEU A 172 -14.85 5.05 -2.74
N ALA A 173 -15.61 5.78 -3.56
CA ALA A 173 -15.24 7.12 -3.99
C ALA A 173 -15.14 8.09 -2.80
N LYS A 174 -16.08 8.05 -1.86
CA LYS A 174 -16.04 8.85 -0.62
C LYS A 174 -14.82 8.54 0.24
N GLU A 175 -14.52 7.26 0.42
CA GLU A 175 -13.37 6.81 1.19
C GLU A 175 -12.06 7.27 0.56
N ALA A 176 -11.92 7.12 -0.77
CA ALA A 176 -10.75 7.58 -1.52
C ALA A 176 -10.55 9.10 -1.43
N VAL A 177 -11.61 9.90 -1.62
CA VAL A 177 -11.55 11.37 -1.47
C VAL A 177 -11.13 11.76 -0.06
N THR A 178 -11.71 11.13 0.97
CA THR A 178 -11.34 11.39 2.37
C THR A 178 -9.87 11.07 2.61
N TRP A 179 -9.36 9.98 2.03
CA TRP A 179 -7.95 9.62 2.14
C TRP A 179 -7.04 10.67 1.46
N PHE A 180 -7.32 11.03 0.22
CA PHE A 180 -6.51 11.98 -0.56
C PHE A 180 -6.51 13.40 0.01
N ALA A 181 -7.53 13.80 0.79
CA ALA A 181 -7.55 15.09 1.46
C ALA A 181 -6.35 15.30 2.40
N ASN A 182 -5.74 14.21 2.92
CA ASN A 182 -4.62 14.25 3.85
C ASN A 182 -3.37 13.52 3.36
N ASN A 183 -3.44 12.83 2.22
CA ASN A 183 -2.39 11.96 1.74
C ASN A 183 -2.16 12.18 0.24
N ALA A 184 -1.03 12.76 -0.12
CA ALA A 184 -0.70 13.06 -1.51
C ALA A 184 0.00 11.88 -2.19
N LEU A 185 -0.42 11.56 -3.40
CA LEU A 185 0.31 10.69 -4.32
C LEU A 185 1.63 11.34 -4.79
N PRO A 186 2.60 10.57 -5.30
CA PRO A 186 3.76 11.11 -6.00
C PRO A 186 3.33 12.13 -7.06
N ALA A 187 4.11 13.21 -7.25
CA ALA A 187 3.77 14.22 -8.25
C ALA A 187 4.07 13.70 -9.66
N PRO A 188 3.06 13.48 -10.53
CA PRO A 188 3.29 13.06 -11.90
C PRO A 188 3.90 14.21 -12.72
N GLU A 189 4.67 13.91 -13.76
CA GLU A 189 5.28 14.94 -14.61
C GLU A 189 4.20 15.79 -15.31
N THR A 190 3.25 15.16 -15.96
CA THR A 190 2.11 15.82 -16.61
C THR A 190 0.79 15.49 -15.91
N HIS A 191 0.39 14.24 -15.98
CA HIS A 191 -0.77 13.70 -15.28
C HIS A 191 -0.54 12.23 -14.93
N GLY A 192 -1.35 11.70 -14.02
CA GLY A 192 -1.40 10.30 -13.68
C GLY A 192 -2.84 9.82 -13.58
N THR A 193 -3.03 8.51 -13.52
CA THR A 193 -4.34 7.86 -13.35
C THR A 193 -4.39 7.00 -12.11
N VAL A 194 -5.53 7.00 -11.46
CA VAL A 194 -5.89 6.07 -10.38
C VAL A 194 -7.18 5.37 -10.81
N ASP A 195 -7.10 4.07 -11.02
CA ASP A 195 -8.23 3.24 -11.41
C ASP A 195 -8.54 2.25 -10.29
N LEU A 196 -9.72 2.37 -9.69
CA LEU A 196 -10.18 1.54 -8.59
C LEU A 196 -11.43 0.78 -8.98
N ALA A 197 -11.59 -0.43 -8.47
CA ALA A 197 -12.77 -1.26 -8.70
C ALA A 197 -13.41 -1.68 -7.37
N VAL A 198 -14.73 -1.57 -7.30
CA VAL A 198 -15.53 -2.07 -6.17
C VAL A 198 -15.55 -3.59 -6.15
N THR A 199 -15.67 -4.22 -7.33
CA THR A 199 -15.67 -5.68 -7.45
C THR A 199 -14.36 -6.26 -6.97
N ALA A 200 -14.41 -7.10 -5.93
CA ALA A 200 -13.24 -7.86 -5.51
C ALA A 200 -12.84 -8.88 -6.60
N ALA A 201 -11.54 -8.97 -6.89
CA ALA A 201 -11.01 -9.92 -7.85
C ALA A 201 -9.67 -10.50 -7.36
N ASN A 202 -9.33 -11.68 -7.87
CA ASN A 202 -8.02 -12.29 -7.63
C ASN A 202 -6.92 -11.74 -8.54
N THR A 203 -7.14 -10.56 -9.11
CA THR A 203 -6.20 -9.84 -9.96
C THR A 203 -5.97 -8.45 -9.41
N ARG A 204 -4.76 -7.92 -9.54
CA ARG A 204 -4.41 -6.56 -9.14
C ARG A 204 -4.98 -5.55 -10.13
N GLN A 205 -6.30 -5.37 -10.10
CA GLN A 205 -7.04 -4.49 -10.99
C GLN A 205 -7.06 -3.02 -10.53
N ASN A 206 -6.74 -2.76 -9.27
CA ASN A 206 -6.62 -1.41 -8.75
C ASN A 206 -5.24 -0.89 -9.11
N GLN A 207 -5.16 0.26 -9.78
CA GLN A 207 -3.90 0.73 -10.37
C GLN A 207 -3.69 2.22 -10.12
N ILE A 208 -2.43 2.60 -9.91
CA ILE A 208 -1.95 3.98 -9.90
C ILE A 208 -0.82 4.04 -10.92
N THR A 209 -0.94 4.87 -11.95
CA THR A 209 0.02 4.94 -13.04
C THR A 209 0.44 6.38 -13.31
N TRP A 210 1.76 6.63 -13.38
CA TRP A 210 2.32 7.95 -13.67
C TRP A 210 3.66 7.86 -14.40
N THR A 211 4.15 8.99 -14.88
CA THR A 211 5.47 9.11 -15.49
C THR A 211 6.39 10.02 -14.69
N GLU A 212 7.68 9.68 -14.71
CA GLU A 212 8.78 10.56 -14.34
C GLU A 212 9.86 10.42 -15.42
N GLY A 213 10.11 11.49 -16.16
CA GLY A 213 10.98 11.45 -17.32
C GLY A 213 10.49 10.44 -18.37
N ASN A 214 11.37 9.58 -18.83
CA ASN A 214 11.05 8.52 -19.78
C ASN A 214 10.61 7.20 -19.14
N ALA A 215 10.32 7.18 -17.87
CA ALA A 215 9.83 5.99 -17.16
C ALA A 215 8.35 6.10 -16.81
N VAL A 216 7.63 4.98 -16.95
CA VAL A 216 6.30 4.75 -16.42
C VAL A 216 6.44 3.97 -15.12
N TYR A 217 5.79 4.45 -14.09
CA TYR A 217 5.61 3.75 -12.82
C TYR A 217 4.16 3.30 -12.67
N GLN A 218 3.97 2.10 -12.17
CA GLN A 218 2.65 1.56 -11.85
C GLN A 218 2.68 0.86 -10.51
N ILE A 219 1.69 1.19 -9.67
CA ILE A 219 1.35 0.41 -8.48
C ILE A 219 0.06 -0.31 -8.79
N SER A 220 0.00 -1.61 -8.55
CA SER A 220 -1.22 -2.40 -8.74
C SER A 220 -1.50 -3.26 -7.51
N GLY A 221 -2.75 -3.35 -7.09
CA GLY A 221 -3.15 -4.08 -5.89
C GLY A 221 -4.48 -4.82 -6.01
N LEU A 222 -4.67 -5.79 -5.13
CA LEU A 222 -5.91 -6.57 -5.02
C LEU A 222 -7.02 -5.75 -4.36
N ASP A 223 -6.69 -5.00 -3.32
CA ASP A 223 -7.62 -4.15 -2.57
C ASP A 223 -7.47 -2.67 -3.00
N PRO A 224 -8.58 -1.95 -3.28
CA PRO A 224 -8.52 -0.57 -3.75
C PRO A 224 -7.95 0.39 -2.71
N MET A 225 -8.37 0.30 -1.45
CA MET A 225 -7.91 1.21 -0.41
C MET A 225 -6.46 0.94 -0.03
N LYS A 226 -6.06 -0.32 0.08
CA LYS A 226 -4.66 -0.70 0.26
C LYS A 226 -3.78 -0.15 -0.86
N THR A 227 -4.25 -0.23 -2.11
CA THR A 227 -3.51 0.28 -3.27
C THR A 227 -3.23 1.78 -3.16
N ILE A 228 -4.23 2.61 -2.80
CA ILE A 228 -4.01 4.05 -2.66
C ILE A 228 -3.23 4.41 -1.39
N GLN A 229 -3.39 3.66 -0.30
CA GLN A 229 -2.61 3.84 0.93
C GLN A 229 -1.11 3.62 0.68
N GLU A 230 -0.77 2.50 0.04
CA GLU A 230 0.62 2.21 -0.33
C GLU A 230 1.13 3.16 -1.44
N GLY A 231 0.26 3.58 -2.36
CA GLY A 231 0.57 4.59 -3.37
C GLY A 231 0.99 5.93 -2.77
N THR A 232 0.23 6.42 -1.79
CA THR A 232 0.55 7.68 -1.09
C THR A 232 1.76 7.56 -0.16
N ALA A 233 2.12 6.35 0.29
CA ALA A 233 3.32 6.07 1.06
C ALA A 233 4.59 5.90 0.19
N THR A 234 4.44 5.71 -1.13
CA THR A 234 5.53 5.41 -2.08
C THR A 234 6.29 6.68 -2.46
N ARG A 235 7.64 6.60 -2.46
CA ARG A 235 8.56 7.68 -2.86
C ARG A 235 9.65 7.13 -3.78
#